data_f814473261890fba8f651991315f00e6
#
_entry.id   f814473261890fba8f651991315f00e6
#
_cell.length_a   1.000
_cell.length_b   1.000
_cell.length_c   1.000
_cell.angle_alpha   90.00
_cell.angle_beta   90.00
_cell.angle_gamma   90.00
#
_symmetry.space_group_name_H-M   'P 1'
#
loop_
_entity.id
_entity.type
_entity.pdbx_description
1 polymer ?
#
loop_
_entity_poly.entity_id
_entity_poly.type
_entity_poly.pdbx_seq_one_letter_code
_entity_poly.pdbx_strand_id
1 'polypeptide(L)'
;MAKTGWTALCIAFLFTFPLAAPAIAQTPADAPAAAKIAVGDTVLDGSQLKPYKNAWKVVYAFPGKQPFLVGVWTDELSEVEIGGKRLLKRTQTADYAKYHIVTTYTNVFDPRTMAPVSQDFHRSDTGEWAHREFDGALVKYRRGESADPARTLSGELNLSHPPFDYNGGMYGVLLAALPLREGYKATFPSLSEDRDELEWVTITVGKPELVDAGPNKQVTAWPVDTEANYANKSHSIFWISKEAPYVIQLVSTIPGGKWVTVTMSMI
;
A
#
# COMPACT_ATOMS: atom_id res chain seq x y z
N MET A 1 -27.48 24.30 -15.21
CA MET A 1 -26.14 24.17 -14.65
C MET A 1 -25.82 22.68 -14.57
N ALA A 2 -24.96 22.19 -15.45
CA ALA A 2 -24.69 20.76 -15.60
C ALA A 2 -23.58 20.36 -14.62
N LYS A 3 -23.88 19.44 -13.71
CA LYS A 3 -22.89 18.78 -12.83
C LYS A 3 -22.15 17.73 -13.64
N THR A 4 -20.91 17.98 -14.01
CA THR A 4 -20.01 16.96 -14.54
C THR A 4 -19.41 16.18 -13.38
N GLY A 5 -20.04 15.06 -13.06
CA GLY A 5 -19.44 14.04 -12.21
C GLY A 5 -18.34 13.34 -12.98
N TRP A 6 -17.14 13.34 -12.46
CA TRP A 6 -16.04 12.49 -12.92
C TRP A 6 -16.23 11.09 -12.33
N THR A 7 -17.07 10.33 -12.99
CA THR A 7 -17.17 8.91 -12.79
C THR A 7 -15.93 8.27 -13.41
N ALA A 8 -15.25 7.39 -12.68
CA ALA A 8 -14.18 6.57 -13.21
C ALA A 8 -14.66 5.85 -14.48
N LEU A 9 -14.00 6.13 -15.60
CA LEU A 9 -14.35 5.62 -16.92
C LEU A 9 -13.89 4.16 -17.03
N CYS A 10 -14.73 3.22 -16.62
CA CYS A 10 -14.63 1.81 -17.02
C CYS A 10 -15.14 1.67 -18.44
N ILE A 11 -14.26 1.70 -19.45
CA ILE A 11 -14.61 1.36 -20.82
C ILE A 11 -14.28 -0.12 -21.04
N ALA A 12 -15.31 -0.95 -21.03
CA ALA A 12 -15.22 -2.34 -21.50
C ALA A 12 -15.26 -2.35 -23.03
N PHE A 13 -14.16 -2.70 -23.69
CA PHE A 13 -14.15 -3.06 -25.11
C PHE A 13 -14.01 -4.57 -25.24
N LEU A 14 -15.06 -5.20 -25.70
CA LEU A 14 -15.07 -6.58 -26.17
C LEU A 14 -14.32 -6.68 -27.50
N PHE A 15 -13.10 -7.24 -27.50
CA PHE A 15 -12.45 -7.73 -28.71
C PHE A 15 -12.36 -9.26 -28.62
N THR A 16 -13.07 -9.90 -29.53
CA THR A 16 -12.93 -11.34 -29.78
C THR A 16 -11.62 -11.59 -30.52
N PHE A 17 -10.66 -12.28 -29.87
CA PHE A 17 -9.48 -12.84 -30.53
C PHE A 17 -9.61 -14.36 -30.61
N PRO A 18 -9.07 -15.00 -31.68
CA PRO A 18 -9.16 -16.44 -31.86
C PRO A 18 -8.34 -17.17 -30.80
N LEU A 19 -8.92 -18.27 -30.31
CA LEU A 19 -8.33 -19.20 -29.36
C LEU A 19 -7.09 -19.85 -29.93
N ALA A 20 -5.90 -19.42 -29.51
CA ALA A 20 -4.72 -20.24 -29.50
C ALA A 20 -4.76 -21.12 -28.24
N ALA A 21 -4.71 -22.43 -28.38
CA ALA A 21 -4.70 -23.37 -27.27
C ALA A 21 -3.54 -23.04 -26.31
N PRO A 22 -3.76 -22.93 -24.99
CA PRO A 22 -2.69 -22.67 -24.04
C PRO A 22 -1.81 -23.93 -23.96
N ALA A 23 -0.51 -23.77 -24.19
CA ALA A 23 0.47 -24.75 -23.75
C ALA A 23 0.31 -24.88 -22.22
N ILE A 24 -0.01 -26.07 -21.73
CA ILE A 24 -0.07 -26.42 -20.33
C ILE A 24 1.34 -26.26 -19.78
N ALA A 25 1.66 -25.10 -19.22
CA ALA A 25 2.84 -24.93 -18.40
C ALA A 25 2.68 -25.84 -17.17
N GLN A 26 3.48 -26.90 -17.11
CA GLN A 26 3.58 -27.73 -15.91
C GLN A 26 3.97 -26.81 -14.77
N THR A 27 3.05 -26.63 -13.81
CA THR A 27 3.34 -25.99 -12.54
C THR A 27 4.45 -26.79 -11.87
N PRO A 28 5.59 -26.20 -11.48
CA PRO A 28 6.59 -26.93 -10.71
C PRO A 28 5.91 -27.44 -9.45
N ALA A 29 5.86 -28.75 -9.27
CA ALA A 29 5.52 -29.37 -8.01
C ALA A 29 6.54 -28.87 -6.97
N ASP A 30 6.05 -28.44 -5.77
CA ASP A 30 6.85 -28.11 -4.58
C ASP A 30 7.29 -26.65 -4.35
N ALA A 31 6.58 -25.64 -4.84
CA ALA A 31 6.69 -24.36 -4.18
C ALA A 31 5.97 -24.43 -2.80
N PRO A 32 6.66 -24.17 -1.67
CA PRO A 32 6.00 -24.21 -0.37
C PRO A 32 4.80 -23.27 -0.36
N ALA A 33 3.66 -23.74 0.14
CA ALA A 33 2.48 -22.90 0.28
C ALA A 33 2.83 -21.63 1.06
N ALA A 34 2.34 -20.48 0.61
CA ALA A 34 2.59 -19.22 1.28
C ALA A 34 2.08 -19.28 2.72
N ALA A 35 2.93 -18.89 3.68
CA ALA A 35 2.55 -18.84 5.09
C ALA A 35 1.47 -17.78 5.28
N LYS A 36 0.37 -18.12 5.96
CA LYS A 36 -0.61 -17.11 6.37
C LYS A 36 -0.10 -16.40 7.61
N ILE A 37 -0.03 -15.07 7.55
CA ILE A 37 0.40 -14.22 8.65
C ILE A 37 -0.82 -13.49 9.20
N ALA A 38 -0.99 -13.54 10.52
CA ALA A 38 -2.01 -12.80 11.24
C ALA A 38 -1.39 -11.66 12.05
N VAL A 39 -2.20 -10.68 12.41
CA VAL A 39 -1.81 -9.62 13.34
C VAL A 39 -1.38 -10.24 14.68
N GLY A 40 -0.20 -9.89 15.16
CA GLY A 40 0.38 -10.44 16.38
C GLY A 40 1.20 -11.71 16.21
N ASP A 41 1.35 -12.22 14.98
CA ASP A 41 2.24 -13.37 14.73
C ASP A 41 3.69 -13.03 15.06
N THR A 42 4.38 -13.95 15.70
CA THR A 42 5.78 -13.80 16.15
C THR A 42 6.79 -13.76 15.00
N VAL A 43 6.36 -14.04 13.77
CA VAL A 43 7.19 -13.89 12.57
C VAL A 43 7.44 -12.42 12.22
N LEU A 44 6.58 -11.52 12.72
CA LEU A 44 6.70 -10.08 12.55
C LEU A 44 7.52 -9.48 13.70
N ASP A 45 8.53 -8.70 13.36
CA ASP A 45 9.31 -7.94 14.35
C ASP A 45 9.36 -6.45 13.96
N GLY A 46 8.29 -5.74 14.28
CA GLY A 46 8.25 -4.29 14.13
C GLY A 46 8.91 -3.53 15.27
N SER A 47 9.39 -4.21 16.34
CA SER A 47 10.07 -3.55 17.46
C SER A 47 11.41 -2.90 17.05
N GLN A 48 12.01 -3.39 15.97
CA GLN A 48 13.25 -2.86 15.38
C GLN A 48 13.01 -1.61 14.50
N LEU A 49 11.75 -1.29 14.19
CA LEU A 49 11.43 -0.12 13.38
C LEU A 49 11.85 1.17 14.10
N LYS A 50 12.61 1.99 13.42
CA LYS A 50 13.13 3.27 13.93
C LYS A 50 12.45 4.43 13.23
N PRO A 51 12.25 5.55 13.92
CA PRO A 51 11.78 6.79 13.30
C PRO A 51 12.65 7.19 12.10
N TYR A 52 11.98 7.72 11.07
CA TYR A 52 12.63 8.26 9.88
C TYR A 52 11.75 9.33 9.22
N LYS A 53 12.37 10.07 8.30
CA LYS A 53 11.68 10.96 7.36
C LYS A 53 12.41 10.91 6.03
N ASN A 54 11.64 10.69 4.95
CA ASN A 54 12.17 10.71 3.60
C ASN A 54 11.12 11.18 2.59
N ALA A 55 11.54 11.29 1.33
CA ALA A 55 10.68 11.64 0.23
C ALA A 55 11.07 10.85 -1.02
N TRP A 56 10.08 10.67 -1.90
CA TRP A 56 10.25 10.08 -3.23
C TRP A 56 9.69 11.00 -4.29
N LYS A 57 10.33 11.05 -5.44
CA LYS A 57 9.69 11.52 -6.68
C LYS A 57 8.76 10.42 -7.21
N VAL A 58 7.59 10.82 -7.69
CA VAL A 58 6.59 9.92 -8.26
C VAL A 58 6.51 10.17 -9.76
N VAL A 59 6.84 9.14 -10.54
CA VAL A 59 6.85 9.18 -11.99
C VAL A 59 5.81 8.21 -12.54
N TYR A 60 4.98 8.67 -13.47
CA TYR A 60 4.03 7.84 -14.20
C TYR A 60 4.55 7.56 -15.60
N ALA A 61 4.42 6.30 -16.02
CA ALA A 61 4.70 5.86 -17.38
C ALA A 61 3.48 5.16 -17.98
N PHE A 62 2.95 5.73 -19.06
CA PHE A 62 1.89 5.11 -19.85
C PHE A 62 2.49 4.40 -21.07
N PRO A 63 1.95 3.27 -21.53
CA PRO A 63 2.42 2.60 -22.74
C PRO A 63 2.48 3.55 -23.94
N GLY A 64 3.65 3.59 -24.56
CA GLY A 64 3.90 4.44 -25.76
C GLY A 64 4.02 5.95 -25.49
N LYS A 65 4.08 6.39 -24.22
CA LYS A 65 4.33 7.79 -23.84
C LYS A 65 5.60 7.93 -23.03
N GLN A 66 6.23 9.10 -23.10
CA GLN A 66 7.37 9.42 -22.25
C GLN A 66 6.93 9.47 -20.78
N PRO A 67 7.71 8.89 -19.85
CA PRO A 67 7.47 9.04 -18.42
C PRO A 67 7.50 10.52 -18.02
N PHE A 68 6.70 10.86 -17.01
CA PHE A 68 6.65 12.24 -16.51
C PHE A 68 6.50 12.27 -14.98
N LEU A 69 7.10 13.29 -14.37
CA LEU A 69 6.97 13.56 -12.94
C LEU A 69 5.53 13.99 -12.63
N VAL A 70 4.91 13.32 -11.66
CA VAL A 70 3.57 13.63 -11.17
C VAL A 70 3.62 14.49 -9.91
N GLY A 71 4.55 14.19 -9.02
CA GLY A 71 4.69 14.88 -7.75
C GLY A 71 5.74 14.26 -6.83
N VAL A 72 5.64 14.61 -5.56
CA VAL A 72 6.49 14.11 -4.47
C VAL A 72 5.62 13.42 -3.44
N TRP A 73 6.12 12.31 -2.92
CA TRP A 73 5.52 11.62 -1.79
C TRP A 73 6.48 11.65 -0.62
N THR A 74 6.05 12.22 0.51
CA THR A 74 6.81 12.20 1.77
C THR A 74 6.30 11.12 2.69
N ASP A 75 7.18 10.57 3.51
CA ASP A 75 6.88 9.53 4.49
C ASP A 75 7.66 9.77 5.78
N GLU A 76 6.97 9.80 6.89
CA GLU A 76 7.52 10.01 8.21
C GLU A 76 7.01 8.95 9.16
N LEU A 77 7.92 8.24 9.81
CA LEU A 77 7.64 7.34 10.91
C LEU A 77 8.13 7.98 12.20
N SER A 78 7.27 8.10 13.20
CA SER A 78 7.56 8.69 14.50
C SER A 78 6.97 7.84 15.63
N GLU A 79 7.51 8.01 16.84
CA GLU A 79 6.93 7.44 18.04
C GLU A 79 5.84 8.36 18.62
N VAL A 80 4.78 7.73 19.13
CA VAL A 80 3.72 8.44 19.85
C VAL A 80 3.33 7.65 21.10
N GLU A 81 2.84 8.35 22.12
CA GLU A 81 2.28 7.72 23.31
C GLU A 81 0.77 7.97 23.36
N ILE A 82 -0.01 6.90 23.41
CA ILE A 82 -1.47 6.96 23.49
C ILE A 82 -1.93 6.02 24.61
N GLY A 83 -2.60 6.56 25.61
CA GLY A 83 -3.10 5.78 26.75
C GLY A 83 -1.99 5.06 27.53
N GLY A 84 -0.79 5.65 27.65
CA GLY A 84 0.38 5.06 28.30
C GLY A 84 1.06 3.95 27.50
N LYS A 85 0.68 3.74 26.23
CA LYS A 85 1.32 2.78 25.33
C LYS A 85 2.18 3.51 24.31
N ARG A 86 3.40 3.03 24.10
CA ARG A 86 4.28 3.45 23.01
C ARG A 86 3.81 2.80 21.72
N LEU A 87 3.44 3.61 20.75
CA LEU A 87 2.98 3.23 19.43
C LEU A 87 3.86 3.90 18.37
N LEU A 88 3.74 3.46 17.12
CA LEU A 88 4.33 4.13 15.97
C LEU A 88 3.23 4.82 15.16
N LYS A 89 3.55 6.03 14.69
CA LYS A 89 2.73 6.80 13.77
C LYS A 89 3.47 6.99 12.46
N ARG A 90 2.87 6.54 11.36
CA ARG A 90 3.34 6.79 10.01
C ARG A 90 2.46 7.81 9.33
N THR A 91 3.05 8.90 8.87
CA THR A 91 2.37 9.93 8.09
C THR A 91 2.94 9.97 6.68
N GLN A 92 2.08 9.79 5.70
CA GLN A 92 2.44 9.84 4.28
C GLN A 92 1.66 10.96 3.61
N THR A 93 2.35 11.81 2.85
CA THR A 93 1.71 12.89 2.09
C THR A 93 2.15 12.80 0.63
N ALA A 94 1.19 12.53 -0.24
CA ALA A 94 1.36 12.53 -1.68
C ALA A 94 0.94 13.90 -2.23
N ASP A 95 1.90 14.71 -2.64
CA ASP A 95 1.66 15.97 -3.35
C ASP A 95 1.76 15.73 -4.86
N TYR A 96 0.62 15.59 -5.49
CA TYR A 96 0.49 15.47 -6.94
C TYR A 96 0.37 16.86 -7.56
N ALA A 97 1.44 17.65 -7.49
CA ALA A 97 1.50 19.05 -7.92
C ALA A 97 0.94 19.27 -9.32
N LYS A 98 1.14 18.33 -10.25
CA LYS A 98 0.60 18.37 -11.61
C LYS A 98 -0.93 18.42 -11.66
N TYR A 99 -1.59 17.84 -10.66
CA TYR A 99 -3.05 17.76 -10.59
C TYR A 99 -3.65 18.65 -9.51
N HIS A 100 -2.82 19.37 -8.75
CA HIS A 100 -3.22 20.18 -7.59
C HIS A 100 -3.94 19.34 -6.51
N ILE A 101 -3.49 18.11 -6.32
CA ILE A 101 -4.05 17.18 -5.35
C ILE A 101 -3.00 16.86 -4.29
N VAL A 102 -3.37 17.05 -3.03
CA VAL A 102 -2.59 16.57 -1.89
C VAL A 102 -3.43 15.53 -1.16
N THR A 103 -2.85 14.35 -0.95
CA THR A 103 -3.47 13.28 -0.18
C THR A 103 -2.59 12.97 1.01
N THR A 104 -3.17 12.89 2.21
CA THR A 104 -2.46 12.55 3.45
C THR A 104 -3.07 11.30 4.06
N TYR A 105 -2.21 10.37 4.45
CA TYR A 105 -2.54 9.17 5.23
C TYR A 105 -1.76 9.21 6.54
N THR A 106 -2.43 8.96 7.65
CA THR A 106 -1.80 8.79 8.95
C THR A 106 -2.24 7.46 9.55
N ASN A 107 -1.29 6.58 9.82
CA ASN A 107 -1.54 5.27 10.41
C ASN A 107 -0.87 5.21 11.79
N VAL A 108 -1.60 4.78 12.81
CA VAL A 108 -1.06 4.47 14.15
C VAL A 108 -1.15 2.98 14.38
N PHE A 109 -0.07 2.36 14.87
CA PHE A 109 -0.01 0.91 15.06
C PHE A 109 0.91 0.51 16.23
N ASP A 110 0.66 -0.67 16.78
CA ASP A 110 1.53 -1.28 17.78
C ASP A 110 2.74 -1.95 17.10
N PRO A 111 3.98 -1.50 17.37
CA PRO A 111 5.16 -2.05 16.70
C PRO A 111 5.46 -3.51 17.05
N ARG A 112 4.95 -4.04 18.17
CA ARG A 112 5.21 -5.43 18.59
C ARG A 112 4.33 -6.45 17.86
N THR A 113 3.13 -6.03 17.49
CA THR A 113 2.13 -6.91 16.86
C THR A 113 1.83 -6.52 15.43
N MET A 114 2.29 -5.34 15.00
CA MET A 114 1.92 -4.67 13.76
C MET A 114 0.40 -4.43 13.65
N ALA A 115 -0.32 -4.48 14.79
CA ALA A 115 -1.75 -4.23 14.85
C ALA A 115 -2.05 -2.76 14.57
N PRO A 116 -2.90 -2.42 13.59
CA PRO A 116 -3.36 -1.05 13.42
C PRO A 116 -4.21 -0.63 14.61
N VAL A 117 -4.12 0.64 15.00
CA VAL A 117 -4.92 1.28 16.06
C VAL A 117 -5.87 2.28 15.44
N SER A 118 -5.36 3.16 14.57
CA SER A 118 -6.19 4.11 13.83
C SER A 118 -5.58 4.47 12.48
N GLN A 119 -6.45 4.93 11.59
CA GLN A 119 -6.04 5.53 10.33
C GLN A 119 -6.85 6.80 10.06
N ASP A 120 -6.17 7.84 9.63
CA ASP A 120 -6.76 9.06 9.08
C ASP A 120 -6.38 9.21 7.61
N PHE A 121 -7.33 9.67 6.82
CA PHE A 121 -7.19 10.00 5.41
C PHE A 121 -7.75 11.38 5.13
N HIS A 122 -7.07 12.15 4.31
CA HIS A 122 -7.56 13.43 3.81
C HIS A 122 -7.10 13.68 2.37
N ARG A 123 -7.99 14.22 1.55
CA ARG A 123 -7.73 14.58 0.15
C ARG A 123 -8.16 16.02 -0.12
N SER A 124 -7.26 16.85 -0.64
CA SER A 124 -7.45 18.31 -0.69
C SER A 124 -8.42 18.80 -1.77
N ASP A 125 -8.49 18.14 -2.94
CA ASP A 125 -9.29 18.60 -4.08
C ASP A 125 -10.80 18.38 -3.91
N THR A 126 -11.17 17.29 -3.23
CA THR A 126 -12.57 16.96 -2.91
C THR A 126 -12.95 17.33 -1.48
N GLY A 127 -11.97 17.57 -0.61
CA GLY A 127 -12.17 17.70 0.84
C GLY A 127 -12.61 16.38 1.48
N GLU A 128 -12.42 15.26 0.78
CA GLU A 128 -12.72 13.93 1.29
C GLU A 128 -11.83 13.60 2.49
N TRP A 129 -12.43 13.02 3.51
CA TRP A 129 -11.74 12.56 4.70
C TRP A 129 -12.32 11.26 5.22
N ALA A 130 -11.51 10.50 5.93
CA ALA A 130 -11.94 9.32 6.66
C ALA A 130 -11.12 9.14 7.93
N HIS A 131 -11.77 8.64 8.98
CA HIS A 131 -11.15 8.19 10.21
C HIS A 131 -11.59 6.77 10.50
N ARG A 132 -10.66 5.90 10.87
CA ARG A 132 -10.90 4.51 11.23
C ARG A 132 -10.23 4.18 12.54
N GLU A 133 -10.92 3.43 13.38
CA GLU A 133 -10.41 2.84 14.61
C GLU A 133 -10.47 1.32 14.47
N PHE A 134 -9.40 0.63 14.87
CA PHE A 134 -9.29 -0.82 14.76
C PHE A 134 -9.30 -1.44 16.16
N ASP A 135 -10.22 -2.36 16.40
CA ASP A 135 -10.29 -3.20 17.59
C ASP A 135 -10.32 -4.67 17.13
N GLY A 136 -9.14 -5.22 16.85
CA GLY A 136 -9.02 -6.52 16.22
C GLY A 136 -9.70 -6.57 14.85
N ALA A 137 -10.72 -7.41 14.72
CA ALA A 137 -11.51 -7.57 13.49
C ALA A 137 -12.68 -6.58 13.37
N LEU A 138 -12.96 -5.80 14.42
CA LEU A 138 -13.94 -4.73 14.38
C LEU A 138 -13.28 -3.43 13.92
N VAL A 139 -13.79 -2.82 12.85
CA VAL A 139 -13.34 -1.52 12.35
C VAL A 139 -14.50 -0.53 12.43
N LYS A 140 -14.33 0.49 13.26
CA LYS A 140 -15.26 1.63 13.31
C LYS A 140 -14.77 2.70 12.35
N TYR A 141 -15.68 3.28 11.59
CA TYR A 141 -15.31 4.33 10.65
C TYR A 141 -16.24 5.53 10.66
N ARG A 142 -15.67 6.67 10.32
CA ARG A 142 -16.37 7.89 9.94
C ARG A 142 -15.70 8.42 8.67
N ARG A 143 -16.49 8.81 7.67
CA ARG A 143 -15.99 9.37 6.41
C ARG A 143 -16.95 10.41 5.86
N GLY A 144 -16.45 11.33 5.08
CA GLY A 144 -17.25 12.39 4.48
C GLY A 144 -16.44 13.30 3.59
N GLU A 145 -17.09 14.39 3.18
CA GLU A 145 -16.50 15.49 2.43
C GLU A 145 -16.56 16.76 3.28
N SER A 146 -15.47 17.51 3.39
CA SER A 146 -15.43 18.77 4.19
C SER A 146 -16.38 19.83 3.66
N ALA A 147 -16.66 19.80 2.35
CA ALA A 147 -17.56 20.72 1.68
C ALA A 147 -19.05 20.44 1.98
N ASP A 148 -19.39 19.26 2.45
CA ASP A 148 -20.78 18.87 2.75
C ASP A 148 -20.84 17.98 4.02
N PRO A 149 -20.88 18.57 5.22
CA PRO A 149 -20.96 17.83 6.48
C PRO A 149 -22.20 16.91 6.60
N ALA A 150 -23.27 17.20 5.85
CA ALA A 150 -24.48 16.36 5.84
C ALA A 150 -24.24 14.99 5.18
N ARG A 151 -23.15 14.85 4.42
CA ARG A 151 -22.72 13.58 3.79
C ARG A 151 -21.78 12.76 4.66
N THR A 152 -21.65 13.08 5.94
CA THR A 152 -20.86 12.25 6.87
C THR A 152 -21.55 10.90 7.09
N LEU A 153 -20.81 9.84 6.80
CA LEU A 153 -21.21 8.46 7.06
C LEU A 153 -20.40 7.92 8.24
N SER A 154 -21.04 7.11 9.06
CA SER A 154 -20.36 6.35 10.12
C SER A 154 -20.93 4.95 10.17
N GLY A 155 -20.09 3.99 10.58
CA GLY A 155 -20.50 2.59 10.67
C GLY A 155 -19.43 1.73 11.30
N GLU A 156 -19.70 0.44 11.29
CA GLU A 156 -18.82 -0.60 11.80
C GLU A 156 -18.72 -1.73 10.78
N LEU A 157 -17.51 -2.28 10.63
CA LEU A 157 -17.25 -3.48 9.84
C LEU A 157 -16.82 -4.59 10.79
N ASN A 158 -17.49 -5.73 10.72
CA ASN A 158 -17.10 -6.94 11.42
C ASN A 158 -16.40 -7.86 10.41
N LEU A 159 -15.09 -7.87 10.43
CA LEU A 159 -14.26 -8.63 9.49
C LEU A 159 -14.04 -10.06 9.99
N SER A 160 -13.70 -10.96 9.09
CA SER A 160 -13.36 -12.35 9.46
C SER A 160 -12.00 -12.47 10.17
N HIS A 161 -11.10 -11.50 9.97
CA HIS A 161 -9.76 -11.45 10.57
C HIS A 161 -9.38 -9.98 10.82
N PRO A 162 -8.53 -9.69 11.83
CA PRO A 162 -7.91 -8.38 11.97
C PRO A 162 -7.08 -8.04 10.72
N PRO A 163 -7.29 -6.89 10.08
CA PRO A 163 -6.44 -6.46 8.97
C PRO A 163 -5.12 -5.88 9.50
N PHE A 164 -4.05 -5.90 8.68
CA PHE A 164 -2.82 -5.17 9.01
C PHE A 164 -2.92 -3.69 8.68
N ASP A 165 -3.68 -3.38 7.68
CA ASP A 165 -3.86 -2.00 7.26
C ASP A 165 -5.14 -1.79 6.45
N TYR A 166 -5.29 -0.55 6.03
CA TYR A 166 -6.28 -0.13 5.08
C TYR A 166 -5.58 0.53 3.88
N ASN A 167 -5.91 0.05 2.68
CA ASN A 167 -5.43 0.61 1.42
C ASN A 167 -3.89 0.71 1.27
N GLY A 168 -3.15 -0.20 1.85
CA GLY A 168 -1.70 -0.31 1.65
C GLY A 168 -0.85 0.72 2.40
N GLY A 169 -1.44 1.53 3.26
CA GLY A 169 -0.72 2.57 4.01
C GLY A 169 0.37 2.04 4.95
N MET A 170 0.30 0.76 5.31
CA MET A 170 1.28 0.10 6.18
C MET A 170 2.29 -0.77 5.43
N TYR A 171 2.10 -1.06 4.14
CA TYR A 171 2.89 -2.07 3.42
C TYR A 171 4.41 -1.91 3.60
N GLY A 172 4.93 -0.70 3.43
CA GLY A 172 6.38 -0.50 3.52
C GLY A 172 6.97 -0.91 4.87
N VAL A 173 6.36 -0.52 5.99
CA VAL A 173 6.83 -0.86 7.35
C VAL A 173 6.47 -2.29 7.73
N LEU A 174 5.33 -2.81 7.28
CA LEU A 174 4.94 -4.19 7.46
C LEU A 174 5.94 -5.14 6.77
N LEU A 175 6.29 -4.85 5.52
CA LEU A 175 7.26 -5.63 4.76
C LEU A 175 8.64 -5.60 5.40
N ALA A 176 9.04 -4.47 6.01
CA ALA A 176 10.31 -4.37 6.74
C ALA A 176 10.34 -5.18 8.04
N ALA A 177 9.18 -5.43 8.65
CA ALA A 177 9.03 -6.26 9.85
C ALA A 177 9.06 -7.77 9.56
N LEU A 178 9.02 -8.18 8.29
CA LEU A 178 9.05 -9.58 7.85
C LEU A 178 10.47 -10.14 7.77
N PRO A 179 10.66 -11.49 7.80
CA PRO A 179 11.93 -12.11 7.51
C PRO A 179 12.34 -11.88 6.05
N LEU A 180 13.20 -10.90 5.80
CA LEU A 180 13.74 -10.58 4.46
C LEU A 180 14.79 -11.62 4.07
N ARG A 181 14.34 -12.74 3.51
CA ARG A 181 15.18 -13.80 2.94
C ARG A 181 14.64 -14.24 1.60
N GLU A 182 15.53 -14.51 0.65
CA GLU A 182 15.19 -14.96 -0.70
C GLU A 182 14.24 -16.17 -0.67
N GLY A 183 13.19 -16.12 -1.49
CA GLY A 183 12.18 -17.17 -1.61
C GLY A 183 11.15 -17.21 -0.49
N TYR A 184 11.21 -16.31 0.52
CA TYR A 184 10.17 -16.24 1.54
C TYR A 184 8.83 -15.83 0.91
N LYS A 185 7.78 -16.59 1.21
CA LYS A 185 6.41 -16.33 0.73
C LYS A 185 5.45 -16.29 1.89
N ALA A 186 4.55 -15.31 1.87
CA ALA A 186 3.50 -15.18 2.85
C ALA A 186 2.25 -14.54 2.25
N THR A 187 1.12 -14.67 2.96
CA THR A 187 -0.11 -13.92 2.69
C THR A 187 -0.56 -13.25 3.98
N PHE A 188 -1.09 -12.04 3.87
CA PHE A 188 -1.63 -11.29 5.00
C PHE A 188 -2.93 -10.58 4.63
N PRO A 189 -3.84 -10.34 5.61
CA PRO A 189 -5.10 -9.64 5.38
C PRO A 189 -4.90 -8.12 5.36
N SER A 190 -5.45 -7.45 4.37
CA SER A 190 -5.54 -6.00 4.23
C SER A 190 -7.00 -5.61 3.98
N LEU A 191 -7.43 -4.47 4.44
CA LEU A 191 -8.78 -3.97 4.19
C LEU A 191 -8.80 -3.14 2.91
N SER A 192 -9.67 -3.50 1.98
CA SER A 192 -9.84 -2.78 0.72
C SER A 192 -10.67 -1.51 0.89
N GLU A 193 -10.20 -0.41 0.29
CA GLU A 193 -10.92 0.87 0.29
C GLU A 193 -12.24 0.80 -0.49
N ASP A 194 -12.20 0.16 -1.64
CA ASP A 194 -13.32 0.20 -2.59
C ASP A 194 -14.51 -0.66 -2.16
N ARG A 195 -14.29 -1.66 -1.30
CA ARG A 195 -15.29 -2.69 -1.03
C ARG A 195 -15.62 -2.90 0.43
N ASP A 196 -14.88 -2.26 1.34
CA ASP A 196 -14.97 -2.51 2.79
C ASP A 196 -14.85 -4.02 3.14
N GLU A 197 -13.99 -4.75 2.39
CA GLU A 197 -13.76 -6.19 2.50
C GLU A 197 -12.28 -6.50 2.74
N LEU A 198 -12.00 -7.65 3.35
CA LEU A 198 -10.64 -8.15 3.48
C LEU A 198 -10.14 -8.66 2.14
N GLU A 199 -8.96 -8.21 1.79
CA GLU A 199 -8.13 -8.73 0.71
C GLU A 199 -6.98 -9.52 1.30
N TRP A 200 -6.60 -10.59 0.62
CA TRP A 200 -5.40 -11.33 0.96
C TRP A 200 -4.29 -10.93 0.01
N VAL A 201 -3.25 -10.34 0.56
CA VAL A 201 -2.08 -9.92 -0.20
C VAL A 201 -1.03 -11.00 -0.11
N THR A 202 -0.60 -11.50 -1.25
CA THR A 202 0.50 -12.47 -1.35
C THR A 202 1.79 -11.71 -1.59
N ILE A 203 2.85 -12.07 -0.86
CA ILE A 203 4.19 -11.53 -1.05
C ILE A 203 5.18 -12.63 -1.40
N THR A 204 6.19 -12.25 -2.18
CA THR A 204 7.36 -13.07 -2.45
C THR A 204 8.62 -12.22 -2.34
N VAL A 205 9.55 -12.61 -1.48
CA VAL A 205 10.82 -11.91 -1.29
C VAL A 205 11.83 -12.42 -2.30
N GLY A 206 12.39 -11.53 -3.11
CA GLY A 206 13.43 -11.84 -4.08
C GLY A 206 14.84 -11.81 -3.48
N LYS A 207 15.83 -11.98 -4.37
CA LYS A 207 17.26 -11.86 -4.01
C LYS A 207 17.60 -10.40 -3.71
N PRO A 208 18.38 -10.11 -2.65
CA PRO A 208 18.80 -8.75 -2.36
C PRO A 208 19.72 -8.20 -3.46
N GLU A 209 19.57 -6.93 -3.76
CA GLU A 209 20.35 -6.22 -4.76
C GLU A 209 20.70 -4.80 -4.30
N LEU A 210 21.67 -4.16 -4.97
CA LEU A 210 22.01 -2.75 -4.73
C LEU A 210 21.01 -1.86 -5.46
N VAL A 211 20.41 -0.92 -4.73
CA VAL A 211 19.39 0.01 -5.23
C VAL A 211 19.80 1.44 -4.89
N ASP A 212 19.56 2.37 -5.79
CA ASP A 212 19.81 3.79 -5.56
C ASP A 212 18.86 4.33 -4.48
N ALA A 213 19.45 4.89 -3.43
CA ALA A 213 18.78 5.45 -2.26
C ALA A 213 18.98 6.96 -2.15
N GLY A 214 18.91 7.65 -3.29
CA GLY A 214 19.16 9.08 -3.42
C GLY A 214 20.53 9.39 -4.03
N PRO A 215 20.91 10.67 -4.14
CA PRO A 215 22.14 11.09 -4.81
C PRO A 215 23.39 10.45 -4.20
N ASN A 216 24.14 9.74 -5.02
CA ASN A 216 25.43 9.09 -4.65
C ASN A 216 25.33 8.07 -3.51
N LYS A 217 24.13 7.51 -3.25
CA LYS A 217 23.93 6.51 -2.20
C LYS A 217 23.27 5.27 -2.77
N GLN A 218 23.88 4.11 -2.53
CA GLN A 218 23.28 2.81 -2.81
C GLN A 218 23.14 2.03 -1.51
N VAL A 219 22.07 1.25 -1.41
CA VAL A 219 21.80 0.37 -0.27
C VAL A 219 21.41 -1.02 -0.77
N THR A 220 21.71 -2.02 0.02
CA THR A 220 21.17 -3.37 -0.22
C THR A 220 19.71 -3.42 0.17
N ALA A 221 18.85 -3.77 -0.78
CA ALA A 221 17.41 -3.91 -0.55
C ALA A 221 16.89 -5.22 -1.15
N TRP A 222 15.83 -5.74 -0.57
CA TRP A 222 15.12 -6.94 -1.04
C TRP A 222 13.94 -6.49 -1.88
N PRO A 223 13.83 -6.90 -3.15
CA PRO A 223 12.61 -6.74 -3.91
C PRO A 223 11.54 -7.66 -3.31
N VAL A 224 10.47 -7.07 -2.81
CA VAL A 224 9.31 -7.76 -2.29
C VAL A 224 8.16 -7.55 -3.27
N ASP A 225 7.86 -8.60 -4.00
CA ASP A 225 6.74 -8.66 -4.92
C ASP A 225 5.45 -8.81 -4.12
N THR A 226 4.46 -7.96 -4.40
CA THR A 226 3.16 -7.96 -3.73
C THR A 226 2.04 -8.08 -4.75
N GLU A 227 1.18 -9.07 -4.57
CA GLU A 227 0.01 -9.30 -5.40
C GLU A 227 -1.24 -9.36 -4.52
N ALA A 228 -2.17 -8.44 -4.74
CA ALA A 228 -3.47 -8.46 -4.09
C ALA A 228 -4.42 -9.43 -4.80
N ASN A 229 -5.16 -10.23 -4.04
CA ASN A 229 -6.06 -11.25 -4.57
C ASN A 229 -7.46 -10.70 -4.85
N TYR A 230 -7.56 -9.70 -5.72
CA TYR A 230 -8.83 -9.11 -6.16
C TYR A 230 -8.90 -8.93 -7.68
N ALA A 231 -10.10 -8.60 -8.20
CA ALA A 231 -10.37 -8.61 -9.65
C ALA A 231 -9.49 -7.63 -10.47
N ASN A 232 -9.05 -6.54 -9.87
CA ASN A 232 -8.19 -5.54 -10.51
C ASN A 232 -6.74 -5.64 -10.03
N LYS A 233 -6.21 -6.83 -9.94
CA LYS A 233 -4.87 -7.15 -9.44
C LYS A 233 -3.84 -6.04 -9.69
N SER A 234 -3.61 -5.18 -8.70
CA SER A 234 -2.44 -4.33 -8.71
C SER A 234 -1.23 -5.18 -8.35
N HIS A 235 -0.18 -5.02 -9.09
CA HIS A 235 1.09 -5.69 -8.85
C HIS A 235 2.12 -4.63 -8.48
N SER A 236 2.78 -4.81 -7.36
CA SER A 236 3.79 -3.86 -6.89
C SER A 236 5.03 -4.57 -6.41
N ILE A 237 6.18 -4.00 -6.72
CA ILE A 237 7.47 -4.43 -6.18
C ILE A 237 8.00 -3.32 -5.29
N PHE A 238 8.22 -3.64 -4.03
CA PHE A 238 8.86 -2.78 -3.05
C PHE A 238 10.30 -3.22 -2.85
N TRP A 239 11.26 -2.31 -2.98
CA TRP A 239 12.63 -2.57 -2.54
C TRP A 239 12.77 -2.17 -1.08
N ILE A 240 12.87 -3.18 -0.21
CA ILE A 240 12.86 -3.02 1.25
C ILE A 240 14.28 -3.17 1.80
N SER A 241 14.75 -2.13 2.51
CA SER A 241 15.98 -2.16 3.31
C SER A 241 15.69 -2.67 4.72
N LYS A 242 16.71 -3.23 5.38
CA LYS A 242 16.66 -3.55 6.82
C LYS A 242 16.83 -2.32 7.72
N GLU A 243 17.27 -1.21 7.15
CA GLU A 243 17.49 0.04 7.86
C GLU A 243 16.56 1.13 7.32
N ALA A 244 16.23 2.07 8.19
CA ALA A 244 15.40 3.22 7.85
C ALA A 244 16.11 4.17 6.84
N PRO A 245 15.37 4.75 5.90
CA PRO A 245 13.97 4.50 5.59
C PRO A 245 13.83 3.14 4.88
N TYR A 246 12.80 2.40 5.24
CA TYR A 246 12.69 1.00 4.83
C TYR A 246 12.34 0.80 3.36
N VAL A 247 11.47 1.65 2.81
CA VAL A 247 11.14 1.63 1.37
C VAL A 247 12.13 2.49 0.61
N ILE A 248 12.95 1.87 -0.21
CA ILE A 248 13.93 2.58 -1.04
C ILE A 248 13.32 2.96 -2.38
N GLN A 249 12.61 2.02 -2.98
CA GLN A 249 11.94 2.17 -4.28
C GLN A 249 10.63 1.40 -4.28
N LEU A 250 9.69 1.86 -5.07
CA LEU A 250 8.45 1.18 -5.39
C LEU A 250 8.21 1.26 -6.89
N VAL A 251 7.85 0.14 -7.49
CA VAL A 251 7.27 0.09 -8.83
C VAL A 251 5.93 -0.59 -8.74
N SER A 252 4.88 0.09 -9.15
CA SER A 252 3.52 -0.44 -9.14
C SER A 252 2.93 -0.40 -10.54
N THR A 253 2.28 -1.49 -10.92
CA THR A 253 1.52 -1.57 -12.17
C THR A 253 0.04 -1.54 -11.83
N ILE A 254 -0.62 -0.44 -12.18
CA ILE A 254 -2.03 -0.20 -11.87
C ILE A 254 -2.87 -0.55 -13.10
N PRO A 255 -3.89 -1.42 -12.99
CA PRO A 255 -4.84 -1.66 -14.06
C PRO A 255 -5.65 -0.39 -14.34
N GLY A 256 -5.51 0.15 -15.51
CA GLY A 256 -6.27 1.34 -15.90
C GLY A 256 -6.39 1.38 -17.41
N GLY A 257 -7.35 0.67 -18.01
CA GLY A 257 -7.61 0.61 -19.45
C GLY A 257 -6.38 0.42 -20.36
N LYS A 258 -5.24 0.88 -19.89
CA LYS A 258 -3.85 0.60 -20.31
C LYS A 258 -3.01 0.68 -19.07
N TRP A 259 -2.22 -0.34 -18.77
CA TRP A 259 -1.35 -0.44 -17.61
C TRP A 259 -0.51 0.82 -17.41
N VAL A 260 -0.65 1.43 -16.25
CA VAL A 260 0.19 2.57 -15.83
C VAL A 260 1.26 2.05 -14.89
N THR A 261 2.52 2.29 -15.22
CA THR A 261 3.62 2.03 -14.28
C THR A 261 3.86 3.29 -13.45
N VAL A 262 3.79 3.11 -12.14
CA VAL A 262 4.15 4.13 -11.15
C VAL A 262 5.50 3.77 -10.57
N THR A 263 6.46 4.67 -10.68
CA THR A 263 7.78 4.50 -10.05
C THR A 263 7.97 5.56 -8.98
N MET A 264 8.34 5.12 -7.77
CA MET A 264 8.75 5.99 -6.68
C MET A 264 10.22 5.74 -6.38
N SER A 265 11.04 6.79 -6.43
CA SER A 265 12.48 6.75 -6.15
C SER A 265 12.84 7.84 -5.15
N MET A 266 13.71 7.51 -4.19
CA MET A 266 14.17 8.46 -3.16
C MET A 266 14.85 9.69 -3.77
N ILE A 267 14.70 10.85 -3.11
CA ILE A 267 15.30 12.13 -3.46
C ILE A 267 16.07 12.73 -2.29
#